data_014499459cebdb8d52517c73a8bff441
#
_entry.id   014499459cebdb8d52517c73a8bff441
#
_cell.length_a   1.000
_cell.length_b   1.000
_cell.length_c   1.000
_cell.angle_alpha   90.00
_cell.angle_beta   90.00
_cell.angle_gamma   90.00
#
_symmetry.space_group_name_H-M   'P 1'
#
loop_
_entity.id
_entity.type
_entity.pdbx_description
1 polymer ?
#
loop_
_entity_poly.entity_id
_entity_poly.type
_entity_poly.pdbx_seq_one_letter_code
_entity_poly.pdbx_strand_id
1 'polypeptide(L)'
;MANEERIVKRSDKLAFMNTGTVENPVYTRMRKFTDMSTSKNPTEYTRQYVDEDGEETDVTGYSEEKSYGFDQYTNNPVHERIVEITDDELKGDDAIVEIVIVDKSKQTSDGTFAARKRRYTVVPDGDGDSTDAYTYSGSFRAKGAFEKGTAKIASDGLTATYTPSTSSVSSKSSSK
;
A
#
# COMPACT_ATOMS: atom_id res chain seq x y z
N MET A 1 -13.44 -29.36 -4.40
CA MET A 1 -12.94 -29.20 -3.03
C MET A 1 -13.67 -28.04 -2.40
N ALA A 2 -14.33 -28.27 -1.27
CA ALA A 2 -15.00 -27.20 -0.56
C ALA A 2 -13.94 -26.17 -0.12
N ASN A 3 -14.18 -24.88 -0.41
CA ASN A 3 -13.39 -23.81 0.16
C ASN A 3 -13.66 -23.78 1.67
N GLU A 4 -12.80 -24.41 2.45
CA GLU A 4 -12.90 -24.30 3.90
C GLU A 4 -12.61 -22.88 4.33
N GLU A 5 -13.47 -22.33 5.18
CA GLU A 5 -13.25 -21.04 5.79
C GLU A 5 -12.01 -21.10 6.69
N ARG A 6 -11.06 -20.19 6.47
CA ARG A 6 -9.89 -20.02 7.33
C ARG A 6 -9.64 -18.56 7.66
N ILE A 7 -9.07 -18.34 8.81
CA ILE A 7 -8.66 -16.99 9.20
C ILE A 7 -7.51 -16.53 8.31
N VAL A 8 -7.67 -15.34 7.68
CA VAL A 8 -6.60 -14.68 6.94
C VAL A 8 -5.61 -14.10 7.94
N LYS A 9 -4.39 -14.61 7.93
CA LYS A 9 -3.32 -14.14 8.82
C LYS A 9 -2.74 -12.82 8.34
N ARG A 10 -2.15 -12.05 9.24
CA ARG A 10 -1.44 -10.82 8.87
C ARG A 10 -0.34 -11.09 7.82
N SER A 11 0.32 -12.24 7.93
CA SER A 11 1.35 -12.71 7.00
C SER A 11 0.83 -13.12 5.61
N ASP A 12 -0.48 -13.22 5.43
CA ASP A 12 -1.09 -13.46 4.11
C ASP A 12 -1.18 -12.17 3.27
N LYS A 13 -1.04 -11.00 3.90
CA LYS A 13 -1.03 -9.70 3.22
C LYS A 13 0.36 -9.09 3.33
N LEU A 14 1.10 -9.16 2.23
CA LEU A 14 2.47 -8.71 2.14
C LEU A 14 2.56 -7.35 1.45
N ALA A 15 3.45 -6.51 1.94
CA ALA A 15 3.77 -5.24 1.33
C ALA A 15 5.13 -5.29 0.64
N PHE A 16 5.21 -4.72 -0.55
CA PHE A 16 6.43 -4.58 -1.34
C PHE A 16 6.57 -3.12 -1.76
N MET A 17 7.74 -2.54 -1.57
CA MET A 17 8.03 -1.16 -1.98
C MET A 17 8.95 -1.16 -3.19
N ASN A 18 8.70 -0.27 -4.14
CA ASN A 18 9.61 -0.06 -5.25
C ASN A 18 10.92 0.57 -4.75
N THR A 19 12.00 -0.18 -4.84
CA THR A 19 13.37 0.25 -4.54
C THR A 19 14.20 0.49 -5.79
N GLY A 20 13.62 0.27 -6.97
CA GLY A 20 14.20 0.58 -8.26
C GLY A 20 13.80 1.97 -8.77
N THR A 21 13.87 2.13 -10.08
CA THR A 21 13.43 3.36 -10.75
C THR A 21 11.97 3.26 -11.21
N VAL A 22 11.43 4.37 -11.71
CA VAL A 22 10.08 4.37 -12.32
C VAL A 22 10.04 3.50 -13.58
N GLU A 23 11.11 3.52 -14.38
CA GLU A 23 11.22 2.75 -15.63
C GLU A 23 11.53 1.27 -15.39
N ASN A 24 12.31 0.98 -14.34
CA ASN A 24 12.68 -0.37 -13.95
C ASN A 24 12.34 -0.60 -12.46
N PRO A 25 11.05 -0.84 -12.14
CA PRO A 25 10.63 -1.02 -10.78
C PRO A 25 11.12 -2.36 -10.23
N VAL A 26 11.62 -2.33 -9.01
CA VAL A 26 11.98 -3.52 -8.22
C VAL A 26 11.18 -3.48 -6.93
N TYR A 27 10.14 -4.29 -6.85
CA TYR A 27 9.30 -4.36 -5.67
C TYR A 27 9.93 -5.28 -4.63
N THR A 28 10.57 -4.67 -3.63
CA THR A 28 11.24 -5.37 -2.54
C THR A 28 10.32 -5.49 -1.34
N ARG A 29 10.28 -6.68 -0.74
CA ARG A 29 9.43 -6.95 0.42
C ARG A 29 9.77 -6.06 1.60
N MET A 30 8.76 -5.44 2.16
CA MET A 30 8.85 -4.64 3.38
C MET A 30 8.93 -5.57 4.59
N ARG A 31 10.14 -5.78 5.08
CA ARG A 31 10.44 -6.70 6.19
C ARG A 31 10.94 -5.94 7.41
N LYS A 32 10.81 -6.58 8.58
CA LYS A 32 11.32 -6.05 9.85
C LYS A 32 10.63 -4.75 10.29
N PHE A 33 9.39 -4.58 9.88
CA PHE A 33 8.54 -3.53 10.41
C PHE A 33 7.85 -4.01 11.68
N THR A 34 7.85 -3.17 12.69
CA THR A 34 7.18 -3.40 13.97
C THR A 34 5.75 -2.90 13.96
N ASP A 35 5.46 -1.89 13.14
CA ASP A 35 4.11 -1.39 12.87
C ASP A 35 3.91 -1.17 11.37
N MET A 36 2.75 -1.54 10.89
CA MET A 36 2.24 -1.22 9.56
C MET A 36 0.73 -1.41 9.55
N SER A 37 0.01 -0.46 10.08
CA SER A 37 -1.46 -0.43 10.10
C SER A 37 -1.99 0.55 9.05
N THR A 38 -3.24 0.38 8.64
CA THR A 38 -3.87 1.21 7.61
C THR A 38 -5.14 1.83 8.16
N SER A 39 -5.25 3.16 8.04
CA SER A 39 -6.47 3.93 8.28
C SER A 39 -7.04 4.42 6.97
N LYS A 40 -8.32 4.22 6.73
CA LYS A 40 -8.97 4.62 5.47
C LYS A 40 -9.43 6.07 5.46
N ASN A 41 -9.75 6.63 6.62
CA ASN A 41 -10.20 8.00 6.81
C ASN A 41 -11.24 8.42 5.75
N PRO A 42 -12.42 7.77 5.72
CA PRO A 42 -13.45 8.12 4.75
C PRO A 42 -13.98 9.54 4.99
N THR A 43 -14.28 10.25 3.91
CA THR A 43 -15.02 11.50 3.98
C THR A 43 -16.49 11.19 3.80
N GLU A 44 -17.28 11.57 4.78
CA GLU A 44 -18.72 11.30 4.82
C GLU A 44 -19.50 12.58 4.50
N TYR A 45 -20.58 12.42 3.73
CA TYR A 45 -21.57 13.43 3.49
C TYR A 45 -22.91 12.92 4.02
N THR A 46 -23.43 13.58 5.06
CA THR A 46 -24.69 13.23 5.70
C THR A 46 -25.73 14.29 5.41
N ARG A 47 -26.92 13.89 5.00
CA ARG A 47 -28.03 14.78 4.74
C ARG A 47 -29.36 14.13 5.07
N GLN A 48 -30.26 14.93 5.62
CA GLN A 48 -31.68 14.60 5.74
C GLN A 48 -32.48 15.37 4.70
N TYR A 49 -33.28 14.67 3.93
CA TYR A 49 -34.18 15.28 2.95
C TYR A 49 -35.51 15.61 3.63
N VAL A 50 -36.21 16.63 3.11
CA VAL A 50 -37.43 17.17 3.72
C VAL A 50 -38.63 16.22 3.65
N ASP A 51 -38.54 15.20 2.80
CA ASP A 51 -39.55 14.18 2.56
C ASP A 51 -39.20 12.82 3.20
N GLU A 52 -38.11 12.78 3.99
CA GLU A 52 -37.63 11.57 4.65
C GLU A 52 -37.45 11.79 6.16
N ASP A 53 -37.80 10.76 6.94
CA ASP A 53 -37.72 10.78 8.41
C ASP A 53 -36.31 10.43 8.94
N GLY A 54 -35.37 10.03 8.05
CA GLY A 54 -34.03 9.59 8.40
C GLY A 54 -32.92 10.38 7.69
N GLU A 55 -31.73 10.31 8.26
CA GLU A 55 -30.53 10.82 7.60
C GLU A 55 -29.92 9.76 6.70
N GLU A 56 -29.48 10.18 5.51
CA GLU A 56 -28.65 9.36 4.61
C GLU A 56 -27.19 9.80 4.69
N THR A 57 -26.28 8.83 4.72
CA THR A 57 -24.84 9.07 4.75
C THR A 57 -24.17 8.41 3.55
N ASP A 58 -23.48 9.22 2.77
CA ASP A 58 -22.67 8.78 1.63
C ASP A 58 -21.17 8.94 1.93
N VAL A 59 -20.37 8.01 1.45
CA VAL A 59 -18.91 8.13 1.47
C VAL A 59 -18.45 8.77 0.17
N THR A 60 -17.92 9.98 0.26
CA THR A 60 -17.52 10.79 -0.90
C THR A 60 -16.04 10.73 -1.23
N GLY A 61 -15.22 10.20 -0.33
CA GLY A 61 -13.78 10.09 -0.56
C GLY A 61 -13.06 9.28 0.50
N TYR A 62 -11.77 9.05 0.28
CA TYR A 62 -10.87 8.37 1.21
C TYR A 62 -9.53 9.08 1.27
N SER A 63 -8.97 9.19 2.47
CA SER A 63 -7.61 9.65 2.73
C SER A 63 -6.82 8.55 3.41
N GLU A 64 -6.43 7.53 2.64
CA GLU A 64 -5.70 6.38 3.19
C GLU A 64 -4.33 6.79 3.73
N GLU A 65 -4.06 6.34 4.94
CA GLU A 65 -2.78 6.49 5.62
C GLU A 65 -2.34 5.15 6.17
N LYS A 66 -1.05 4.83 6.02
CA LYS A 66 -0.42 3.66 6.64
C LYS A 66 0.63 4.15 7.63
N SER A 67 0.47 3.82 8.90
CA SER A 67 1.57 4.02 9.85
C SER A 67 2.71 3.05 9.58
N TYR A 68 3.93 3.44 9.91
CA TYR A 68 5.07 2.54 9.91
C TYR A 68 5.97 2.78 11.12
N GLY A 69 6.58 1.72 11.56
CA GLY A 69 7.68 1.73 12.51
C GLY A 69 8.59 0.55 12.21
N PHE A 70 9.89 0.75 12.32
CA PHE A 70 10.85 -0.34 12.14
C PHE A 70 12.14 -0.08 12.91
N ASP A 71 12.80 -1.19 13.26
CA ASP A 71 14.18 -1.17 13.71
C ASP A 71 15.08 -1.24 12.46
N GLN A 72 16.03 -0.30 12.34
CA GLN A 72 16.88 -0.22 11.16
C GLN A 72 17.78 -1.45 11.02
N TYR A 73 17.71 -2.09 9.86
CA TYR A 73 18.62 -3.17 9.47
C TYR A 73 19.50 -2.72 8.31
N THR A 74 20.75 -3.11 8.36
CA THR A 74 21.69 -2.93 7.23
C THR A 74 21.32 -3.87 6.08
N ASN A 75 21.67 -3.49 4.85
CA ASN A 75 21.39 -4.28 3.65
C ASN A 75 19.89 -4.57 3.42
N ASN A 76 19.05 -3.64 3.83
CA ASN A 76 17.62 -3.68 3.56
C ASN A 76 17.23 -2.47 2.68
N PRO A 77 17.04 -2.65 1.37
CA PRO A 77 16.81 -1.54 0.46
C PRO A 77 15.59 -0.68 0.81
N VAL A 78 14.57 -1.30 1.42
CA VAL A 78 13.36 -0.58 1.86
C VAL A 78 13.70 0.36 3.02
N HIS A 79 14.43 -0.13 4.02
CA HIS A 79 14.88 0.70 5.13
C HIS A 79 15.79 1.83 4.65
N GLU A 80 16.74 1.53 3.78
CA GLU A 80 17.66 2.51 3.21
C GLU A 80 16.92 3.64 2.50
N ARG A 81 15.86 3.31 1.74
CA ARG A 81 15.06 4.32 1.05
C ARG A 81 14.28 5.22 2.01
N ILE A 82 13.68 4.67 3.05
CA ILE A 82 12.94 5.45 4.05
C ILE A 82 13.89 6.30 4.89
N VAL A 83 15.03 5.75 5.25
CA VAL A 83 16.09 6.46 5.98
C VAL A 83 16.61 7.63 5.16
N GLU A 84 16.92 7.44 3.87
CA GLU A 84 17.33 8.51 2.95
C GLU A 84 16.30 9.65 2.92
N ILE A 85 15.03 9.32 2.74
CA ILE A 85 13.95 10.32 2.72
C ILE A 85 13.88 11.08 4.04
N THR A 86 14.08 10.40 5.17
CA THR A 86 13.97 10.98 6.50
C THR A 86 15.20 11.83 6.85
N ASP A 87 16.39 11.29 6.68
CA ASP A 87 17.63 11.93 7.11
C ASP A 87 18.03 13.10 6.20
N ASP A 88 17.78 12.97 4.90
CA ASP A 88 18.06 14.02 3.91
C ASP A 88 16.88 15.02 3.78
N GLU A 89 15.82 14.84 4.57
CA GLU A 89 14.61 15.69 4.55
C GLU A 89 14.05 15.92 3.14
N LEU A 90 13.95 14.84 2.35
CA LEU A 90 13.49 14.90 0.97
C LEU A 90 12.04 15.38 0.89
N LYS A 91 11.73 16.14 -0.18
CA LYS A 91 10.46 16.84 -0.35
C LYS A 91 9.86 16.57 -1.71
N GLY A 92 8.55 16.81 -1.82
CA GLY A 92 7.85 16.72 -3.10
C GLY A 92 7.91 15.31 -3.69
N ASP A 93 8.29 15.22 -4.94
CA ASP A 93 8.33 13.94 -5.65
C ASP A 93 9.45 12.99 -5.16
N ASP A 94 10.50 13.53 -4.57
CA ASP A 94 11.60 12.74 -3.99
C ASP A 94 11.19 11.99 -2.71
N ALA A 95 10.12 12.43 -2.06
CA ALA A 95 9.54 11.77 -0.88
C ALA A 95 8.43 10.77 -1.23
N ILE A 96 8.24 10.44 -2.51
CA ILE A 96 7.20 9.52 -2.97
C ILE A 96 7.78 8.12 -3.11
N VAL A 97 7.01 7.15 -2.63
CA VAL A 97 7.28 5.72 -2.81
C VAL A 97 6.05 5.04 -3.41
N GLU A 98 6.28 3.93 -4.10
CA GLU A 98 5.22 3.10 -4.64
C GLU A 98 5.17 1.79 -3.88
N ILE A 99 4.00 1.43 -3.38
CA ILE A 99 3.80 0.22 -2.58
C ILE A 99 2.77 -0.67 -3.24
N VAL A 100 3.10 -1.96 -3.34
CA VAL A 100 2.22 -3.03 -3.80
C VAL A 100 1.84 -3.87 -2.59
N ILE A 101 0.54 -4.02 -2.35
CA ILE A 101 0.00 -4.94 -1.34
C ILE A 101 -0.47 -6.20 -2.06
N VAL A 102 0.10 -7.33 -1.69
CA VAL A 102 -0.20 -8.65 -2.26
C VAL A 102 -1.02 -9.46 -1.26
N ASP A 103 -2.17 -9.95 -1.69
CA ASP A 103 -3.06 -10.77 -0.88
C ASP A 103 -2.89 -12.26 -1.23
N LYS A 104 -2.10 -12.96 -0.46
CA LYS A 104 -1.86 -14.40 -0.64
C LYS A 104 -3.08 -15.27 -0.40
N SER A 105 -4.10 -14.74 0.28
CA SER A 105 -5.37 -15.46 0.46
C SER A 105 -6.21 -15.52 -0.81
N LYS A 106 -5.89 -14.67 -1.80
CA LYS A 106 -6.58 -14.57 -3.09
C LYS A 106 -5.64 -14.94 -4.22
N GLN A 107 -5.44 -16.25 -4.38
CA GLN A 107 -4.66 -16.79 -5.48
C GLN A 107 -5.46 -16.68 -6.77
N THR A 108 -4.82 -16.14 -7.81
CA THR A 108 -5.29 -16.20 -9.20
C THR A 108 -4.65 -17.39 -9.91
N SER A 109 -4.81 -17.54 -11.23
CA SER A 109 -4.13 -18.59 -11.98
C SER A 109 -2.60 -18.42 -11.97
N ASP A 110 -1.87 -19.51 -12.18
CA ASP A 110 -0.42 -19.54 -12.42
C ASP A 110 0.47 -19.05 -11.26
N GLY A 111 0.06 -19.28 -10.02
CA GLY A 111 0.86 -18.92 -8.84
C GLY A 111 0.99 -17.42 -8.61
N THR A 112 0.07 -16.64 -9.17
CA THR A 112 -0.06 -15.22 -8.92
C THR A 112 -1.15 -14.93 -7.89
N PHE A 113 -1.09 -13.77 -7.28
CA PHE A 113 -2.02 -13.35 -6.23
C PHE A 113 -2.62 -11.99 -6.58
N ALA A 114 -3.82 -11.73 -6.07
CA ALA A 114 -4.42 -10.41 -6.18
C ALA A 114 -3.53 -9.36 -5.52
N ALA A 115 -3.33 -8.25 -6.20
CA ALA A 115 -2.48 -7.17 -5.71
C ALA A 115 -3.09 -5.79 -5.99
N ARG A 116 -2.67 -4.80 -5.20
CA ARG A 116 -3.02 -3.41 -5.37
C ARG A 116 -1.77 -2.56 -5.26
N LYS A 117 -1.56 -1.71 -6.22
CA LYS A 117 -0.45 -0.76 -6.27
C LYS A 117 -0.97 0.65 -6.01
N ARG A 118 -0.23 1.42 -5.22
CA ARG A 118 -0.53 2.82 -4.96
C ARG A 118 0.74 3.59 -4.64
N ARG A 119 0.74 4.86 -5.00
CA ARG A 119 1.79 5.80 -4.62
C ARG A 119 1.48 6.41 -3.27
N TYR A 120 2.51 6.64 -2.48
CA TYR A 120 2.42 7.25 -1.16
C TYR A 120 3.51 8.31 -0.99
N THR A 121 3.17 9.38 -0.30
CA THR A 121 4.15 10.30 0.23
C THR A 121 4.61 9.79 1.59
N VAL A 122 5.91 9.68 1.79
CA VAL A 122 6.49 9.35 3.09
C VAL A 122 6.47 10.59 3.96
N VAL A 123 5.87 10.48 5.11
CA VAL A 123 5.79 11.56 6.12
C VAL A 123 6.47 11.06 7.38
N PRO A 124 7.77 11.33 7.56
CA PRO A 124 8.49 10.92 8.74
C PRO A 124 7.94 11.60 10.00
N ASP A 125 7.93 10.89 11.11
CA ASP A 125 7.53 11.40 12.42
C ASP A 125 8.73 11.56 13.34
N GLY A 126 9.55 10.51 13.51
CA GLY A 126 10.72 10.55 14.35
C GLY A 126 11.64 9.36 14.17
N ASP A 127 12.81 9.45 14.81
CA ASP A 127 13.82 8.41 14.81
C ASP A 127 14.55 8.34 16.16
N GLY A 128 15.24 7.24 16.40
CA GLY A 128 16.14 7.08 17.56
C GLY A 128 15.42 6.95 18.91
N ASP A 129 14.21 6.47 18.95
CA ASP A 129 13.35 6.37 20.14
C ASP A 129 13.72 5.21 21.09
N SER A 130 14.63 4.33 20.70
CA SER A 130 15.03 3.16 21.47
C SER A 130 16.52 3.17 21.82
N THR A 131 16.86 2.53 22.94
CA THR A 131 18.26 2.37 23.38
C THR A 131 18.94 1.12 22.80
N ASP A 132 18.13 0.13 22.33
CA ASP A 132 18.65 -1.16 21.88
C ASP A 132 18.85 -1.22 20.36
N ALA A 133 17.97 -0.58 19.60
CA ALA A 133 18.05 -0.50 18.16
C ALA A 133 17.75 0.93 17.70
N TYR A 134 18.27 1.33 16.54
CA TYR A 134 17.89 2.61 15.96
C TYR A 134 16.56 2.46 15.22
N THR A 135 15.55 3.20 15.66
CA THR A 135 14.18 3.10 15.17
C THR A 135 13.80 4.28 14.28
N TYR A 136 12.93 4.02 13.34
CA TYR A 136 12.26 5.04 12.51
C TYR A 136 10.76 4.84 12.58
N SER A 137 10.03 5.94 12.60
CA SER A 137 8.56 5.92 12.56
C SER A 137 8.01 7.06 11.70
N GLY A 138 6.80 6.87 11.22
CA GLY A 138 6.09 7.85 10.41
C GLY A 138 4.85 7.25 9.76
N SER A 139 4.44 7.86 8.65
CA SER A 139 3.31 7.38 7.88
C SER A 139 3.54 7.48 6.37
N PHE A 140 2.86 6.61 5.63
CA PHE A 140 2.70 6.69 4.19
C PHE A 140 1.31 7.22 3.89
N ARG A 141 1.23 8.41 3.32
CA ARG A 141 -0.05 9.03 2.94
C ARG A 141 -0.32 8.81 1.46
N ALA A 142 -1.49 8.28 1.14
CA ALA A 142 -1.88 7.96 -0.22
C ALA A 142 -1.85 9.18 -1.13
N LYS A 143 -1.24 9.03 -2.30
CA LYS A 143 -1.20 10.02 -3.38
C LYS A 143 -1.82 9.43 -4.64
N GLY A 144 -3.01 9.88 -4.96
CA GLY A 144 -3.78 9.37 -6.09
C GLY A 144 -4.53 8.05 -5.81
N ALA A 145 -5.16 7.52 -6.84
CA ALA A 145 -5.93 6.29 -6.76
C ALA A 145 -5.03 5.05 -6.71
N PHE A 146 -5.55 3.96 -6.17
CA PHE A 146 -4.88 2.67 -6.27
C PHE A 146 -5.20 1.99 -7.61
N GLU A 147 -4.27 1.15 -8.06
CA GLU A 147 -4.40 0.34 -9.26
C GLU A 147 -4.52 -1.13 -8.87
N LYS A 148 -5.51 -1.82 -9.42
CA LYS A 148 -5.69 -3.26 -9.22
C LYS A 148 -4.82 -4.02 -10.20
N GLY A 149 -4.31 -5.15 -9.76
CA GLY A 149 -3.52 -6.04 -10.59
C GLY A 149 -3.28 -7.38 -9.92
N THR A 150 -2.28 -8.07 -10.41
CA THR A 150 -1.79 -9.31 -9.86
C THR A 150 -0.29 -9.20 -9.57
N ALA A 151 0.20 -10.00 -8.67
CA ALA A 151 1.62 -10.06 -8.39
C ALA A 151 2.09 -11.52 -8.26
N LYS A 152 3.28 -11.77 -8.77
CA LYS A 152 4.00 -13.01 -8.59
C LYS A 152 5.16 -12.76 -7.64
N ILE A 153 5.19 -13.51 -6.55
CA ILE A 153 6.28 -13.42 -5.56
C ILE A 153 7.42 -14.33 -6.03
N ALA A 154 8.65 -13.83 -5.98
CA ALA A 154 9.83 -14.63 -6.29
C ALA A 154 10.00 -15.81 -5.32
N SER A 155 10.74 -16.82 -5.74
CA SER A 155 10.94 -18.05 -4.96
C SER A 155 11.61 -17.81 -3.61
N ASP A 156 12.44 -16.77 -3.50
CA ASP A 156 13.08 -16.34 -2.26
C ASP A 156 12.15 -15.54 -1.33
N GLY A 157 10.98 -15.14 -1.83
CA GLY A 157 10.01 -14.32 -1.10
C GLY A 157 10.42 -12.88 -0.86
N LEU A 158 11.51 -12.42 -1.47
CA LEU A 158 12.09 -11.10 -1.23
C LEU A 158 11.63 -10.03 -2.21
N THR A 159 11.26 -10.43 -3.41
CA THR A 159 10.78 -9.53 -4.46
C THR A 159 9.46 -10.00 -5.06
N ALA A 160 8.76 -9.10 -5.71
CA ALA A 160 7.56 -9.41 -6.46
C ALA A 160 7.55 -8.72 -7.82
N THR A 161 6.89 -9.34 -8.78
CA THR A 161 6.60 -8.75 -10.08
C THR A 161 5.11 -8.40 -10.13
N TYR A 162 4.81 -7.15 -10.34
CA TYR A 162 3.44 -6.63 -10.43
C TYR A 162 3.00 -6.52 -11.89
N THR A 163 1.78 -6.95 -12.16
CA THR A 163 1.13 -6.81 -13.46
C THR A 163 -0.21 -6.10 -13.28
N PRO A 164 -0.44 -4.94 -13.89
CA PRO A 164 -1.71 -4.23 -13.79
C PRO A 164 -2.83 -5.03 -14.47
N SER A 165 -4.04 -4.96 -13.90
CA SER A 165 -5.22 -5.44 -14.59
C SER A 165 -5.58 -4.47 -15.71
N THR A 166 -5.64 -4.93 -16.94
CA THR A 166 -6.19 -4.15 -18.04
C THR A 166 -7.69 -3.96 -17.80
N SER A 167 -8.09 -2.81 -17.26
CA SER A 167 -9.47 -2.37 -17.32
C SER A 167 -9.75 -2.00 -18.79
N SER A 168 -10.47 -2.86 -19.49
CA SER A 168 -11.10 -2.49 -20.75
C SER A 168 -12.09 -1.36 -20.45
N VAL A 169 -11.68 -0.13 -20.74
CA VAL A 169 -12.60 0.99 -20.82
C VAL A 169 -13.47 0.70 -22.06
N SER A 170 -14.62 0.07 -21.84
CA SER A 170 -15.66 0.00 -22.83
C SER A 170 -16.18 1.42 -23.04
N SER A 171 -15.65 2.09 -24.06
CA SER A 171 -16.26 3.30 -24.59
C SER A 171 -17.63 2.94 -25.14
N LYS A 172 -18.69 3.23 -24.38
CA LYS A 172 -20.02 3.32 -24.95
C LYS A 172 -20.02 4.50 -25.92
N SER A 173 -19.83 4.22 -27.21
CA SER A 173 -20.19 5.16 -28.26
C SER A 173 -21.70 5.32 -28.22
N SER A 174 -22.17 6.47 -27.79
CA SER A 174 -23.55 6.89 -28.04
C SER A 174 -23.67 7.24 -29.52
N SER A 175 -24.24 6.35 -30.30
CA SER A 175 -24.80 6.72 -31.59
C SER A 175 -26.21 7.22 -31.35
N LYS A 176 -26.50 8.33 -32.02
CA LYS A 176 -27.78 9.03 -32.09
C LYS A 176 -28.99 8.11 -32.27
#